data_c96756c607dc7783e41bc0691902a2a3
#
_entry.id   c96756c607dc7783e41bc0691902a2a3
#
_cell.length_a   1.000
_cell.length_b   1.000
_cell.length_c   1.000
_cell.angle_alpha   90.00
_cell.angle_beta   90.00
_cell.angle_gamma   90.00
#
_symmetry.space_group_name_H-M   'P 1'
#
loop_
_entity.id
_entity.type
_entity.pdbx_description
1 polymer ?
#
loop_
_entity_poly.entity_id
_entity_poly.type
_entity_poly.pdbx_seq_one_letter_code
_entity_poly.pdbx_strand_id
1 'polypeptide(L)'
;MTGQNRRGALLSGILIGLGSAGYLAVGGIPGAVIFAFGLIGVVIFEVSLYTGKAGVLKGDESWTLIGIWFWNVIGCILIGLLVKYAGSDTSIANAMTIVDGRFEAGWVKSLLRSIGCGMIIDLSVYQFRKSGSFIPILFGVPLFILCGFYHSIADVVYLTVSWRWSPEICWYYPVIVIGNYIGCNIRRVVLP
;
A
#
# COMPACT_ATOMS: atom_id res chain seq x y z
N MET A 1 -3.08 -19.07 9.77
CA MET A 1 -3.27 -17.71 10.29
C MET A 1 -4.31 -17.73 11.40
N THR A 2 -3.99 -17.25 12.60
CA THR A 2 -4.92 -17.22 13.75
C THR A 2 -6.01 -16.15 13.56
N GLY A 3 -7.11 -16.22 14.33
CA GLY A 3 -8.18 -15.21 14.27
C GLY A 3 -7.69 -13.80 14.63
N GLN A 4 -6.77 -13.68 15.59
CA GLN A 4 -6.15 -12.40 15.97
C GLN A 4 -5.32 -11.81 14.82
N ASN A 5 -4.54 -12.63 14.11
CA ASN A 5 -3.77 -12.19 12.95
C ASN A 5 -4.65 -11.71 11.78
N ARG A 6 -5.84 -12.31 11.58
CA ARG A 6 -6.80 -11.87 10.56
C ARG A 6 -7.37 -10.48 10.88
N ARG A 7 -7.78 -10.25 12.14
CA ARG A 7 -8.29 -8.95 12.60
C ARG A 7 -7.22 -7.86 12.47
N GLY A 8 -5.98 -8.17 12.86
CA GLY A 8 -4.86 -7.23 12.69
C GLY A 8 -4.58 -6.89 11.23
N ALA A 9 -4.60 -7.89 10.33
CA ALA A 9 -4.43 -7.64 8.90
C ALA A 9 -5.59 -6.83 8.30
N LEU A 10 -6.84 -7.09 8.72
CA LEU A 10 -7.99 -6.26 8.32
C LEU A 10 -7.81 -4.81 8.77
N LEU A 11 -7.42 -4.60 10.04
CA LEU A 11 -7.14 -3.26 10.58
C LEU A 11 -6.03 -2.56 9.81
N SER A 12 -4.96 -3.27 9.42
CA SER A 12 -3.91 -2.71 8.54
C SER A 12 -4.47 -2.19 7.24
N GLY A 13 -5.34 -2.96 6.58
CA GLY A 13 -6.01 -2.52 5.35
C GLY A 13 -6.86 -1.27 5.57
N ILE A 14 -7.61 -1.21 6.67
CA ILE A 14 -8.39 -0.02 7.06
C ILE A 14 -7.48 1.18 7.26
N LEU A 15 -6.37 1.04 7.99
CA LEU A 15 -5.44 2.13 8.26
C LEU A 15 -4.78 2.67 6.97
N ILE A 16 -4.30 1.78 6.09
CA ILE A 16 -3.79 2.19 4.78
C ILE A 16 -4.90 2.82 3.95
N GLY A 17 -6.12 2.28 4.03
CA GLY A 17 -7.29 2.84 3.38
C GLY A 17 -7.58 4.29 3.81
N LEU A 18 -7.54 4.57 5.11
CA LEU A 18 -7.72 5.93 5.63
C LEU A 18 -6.63 6.89 5.17
N GLY A 19 -5.35 6.44 5.18
CA GLY A 19 -4.25 7.21 4.61
C GLY A 19 -4.46 7.53 3.12
N SER A 20 -4.90 6.52 2.34
CA SER A 20 -5.25 6.68 0.92
C SER A 20 -6.40 7.65 0.71
N ALA A 21 -7.44 7.58 1.56
CA ALA A 21 -8.58 8.52 1.52
C ALA A 21 -8.13 9.96 1.76
N GLY A 22 -7.26 10.19 2.75
CA GLY A 22 -6.66 11.50 3.00
C GLY A 22 -5.85 12.02 1.81
N TYR A 23 -5.08 11.15 1.15
CA TYR A 23 -4.36 11.51 -0.07
C TYR A 23 -5.30 11.87 -1.22
N LEU A 24 -6.38 11.10 -1.44
CA LEU A 24 -7.37 11.39 -2.46
C LEU A 24 -8.10 12.73 -2.21
N ALA A 25 -8.35 13.06 -0.95
CA ALA A 25 -9.08 14.28 -0.61
C ALA A 25 -8.22 15.55 -0.79
N VAL A 26 -6.93 15.48 -0.47
CA VAL A 26 -6.04 16.66 -0.39
C VAL A 26 -5.09 16.76 -1.58
N GLY A 27 -4.55 15.64 -2.04
CA GLY A 27 -3.56 15.58 -3.12
C GLY A 27 -2.20 16.19 -2.78
N GLY A 28 -1.28 16.15 -3.73
CA GLY A 28 0.03 16.79 -3.65
C GLY A 28 0.87 16.40 -2.42
N ILE A 29 1.78 17.29 -2.01
CA ILE A 29 2.66 17.06 -0.86
C ILE A 29 1.87 16.92 0.46
N PRO A 30 0.90 17.80 0.79
CA PRO A 30 0.15 17.63 2.03
C PRO A 30 -0.61 16.30 2.10
N GLY A 31 -1.25 15.88 1.01
CA GLY A 31 -1.92 14.59 0.94
C GLY A 31 -0.96 13.41 1.13
N ALA A 32 0.25 13.49 0.53
CA ALA A 32 1.27 12.46 0.69
C ALA A 32 1.76 12.35 2.15
N VAL A 33 1.86 13.47 2.86
CA VAL A 33 2.18 13.48 4.30
C VAL A 33 1.04 12.88 5.12
N ILE A 34 -0.21 13.24 4.82
CA ILE A 34 -1.41 12.69 5.48
C ILE A 34 -1.48 11.17 5.30
N PHE A 35 -1.10 10.66 4.13
CA PHE A 35 -1.05 9.21 3.90
C PHE A 35 -0.18 8.47 4.91
N ALA A 36 0.90 9.08 5.43
CA ALA A 36 1.78 8.46 6.42
C ALA A 36 1.05 8.05 7.70
N PHE A 37 -0.09 8.69 8.04
CA PHE A 37 -0.97 8.28 9.14
C PHE A 37 -1.30 6.78 9.09
N GLY A 38 -1.61 6.26 7.90
CA GLY A 38 -1.95 4.86 7.72
C GLY A 38 -0.81 3.92 8.14
N LEU A 39 0.40 4.16 7.64
CA LEU A 39 1.56 3.30 7.96
C LEU A 39 2.04 3.49 9.40
N ILE A 40 1.97 4.72 9.95
CA ILE A 40 2.25 4.99 11.35
C ILE A 40 1.28 4.20 12.24
N GLY A 41 -0.01 4.19 11.94
CA GLY A 41 -0.99 3.38 12.66
C GLY A 41 -0.67 1.88 12.59
N VAL A 42 -0.29 1.37 11.41
CA VAL A 42 0.11 -0.04 11.24
C VAL A 42 1.25 -0.43 12.18
N VAL A 43 2.28 0.41 12.32
CA VAL A 43 3.43 0.08 13.17
C VAL A 43 3.15 0.31 14.65
N ILE A 44 2.33 1.30 15.03
CA ILE A 44 1.92 1.55 16.44
C ILE A 44 1.06 0.39 16.96
N PHE A 45 0.09 -0.08 16.17
CA PHE A 45 -0.76 -1.21 16.55
C PHE A 45 -0.09 -2.57 16.33
N GLU A 46 1.15 -2.60 15.83
CA GLU A 46 1.92 -3.82 15.52
C GLU A 46 1.17 -4.81 14.63
N VAL A 47 0.27 -4.31 13.77
CA VAL A 47 -0.57 -5.13 12.90
C VAL A 47 0.12 -5.47 11.59
N SER A 48 -0.40 -6.48 10.88
CA SER A 48 0.27 -7.08 9.74
C SER A 48 -0.15 -6.42 8.42
N LEU A 49 0.79 -5.71 7.79
CA LEU A 49 0.66 -5.19 6.44
C LEU A 49 1.49 -6.05 5.47
N TYR A 50 0.95 -6.33 4.29
CA TYR A 50 1.59 -7.14 3.25
C TYR A 50 3.02 -6.65 2.95
N THR A 51 3.20 -5.38 2.56
CA THR A 51 4.50 -4.79 2.26
C THR A 51 5.44 -4.74 3.46
N GLY A 52 4.92 -4.59 4.68
CA GLY A 52 5.71 -4.63 5.91
C GLY A 52 6.12 -6.06 6.35
N LYS A 53 5.49 -7.10 5.81
CA LYS A 53 5.77 -8.51 6.12
C LYS A 53 6.46 -9.25 4.97
N ALA A 54 6.29 -8.81 3.72
CA ALA A 54 6.84 -9.44 2.53
C ALA A 54 8.37 -9.58 2.56
N GLY A 55 9.09 -8.64 3.17
CA GLY A 55 10.54 -8.67 3.36
C GLY A 55 11.02 -9.36 4.66
N VAL A 56 10.13 -9.91 5.48
CA VAL A 56 10.45 -10.46 6.81
C VAL A 56 10.08 -11.94 6.94
N LEU A 57 8.95 -12.36 6.37
CA LEU A 57 8.49 -13.75 6.42
C LEU A 57 9.40 -14.67 5.59
N LYS A 58 9.61 -15.88 6.09
CA LYS A 58 10.37 -16.92 5.36
C LYS A 58 9.49 -17.59 4.32
N GLY A 59 10.10 -18.34 3.38
CA GLY A 59 9.40 -18.98 2.28
C GLY A 59 8.32 -19.98 2.70
N ASP A 60 8.50 -20.68 3.82
CA ASP A 60 7.52 -21.58 4.43
C ASP A 60 6.29 -20.88 5.03
N GLU A 61 6.38 -19.55 5.21
CA GLU A 61 5.29 -18.72 5.71
C GLU A 61 4.47 -18.02 4.57
N SER A 62 4.68 -18.43 3.32
CA SER A 62 4.04 -17.81 2.13
C SER A 62 2.51 -17.78 2.22
N TRP A 63 1.90 -18.85 2.73
CA TRP A 63 0.44 -18.90 2.95
C TRP A 63 -0.04 -17.86 3.97
N THR A 64 0.78 -17.56 4.97
CA THR A 64 0.49 -16.49 5.94
C THR A 64 0.54 -15.13 5.27
N LEU A 65 1.51 -14.89 4.37
CA LEU A 65 1.63 -13.65 3.61
C LEU A 65 0.43 -13.42 2.68
N ILE A 66 -0.01 -14.48 1.98
CA ILE A 66 -1.22 -14.43 1.14
C ILE A 66 -2.46 -14.10 2.00
N GLY A 67 -2.58 -14.72 3.18
CA GLY A 67 -3.67 -14.42 4.10
C GLY A 67 -3.64 -12.96 4.60
N ILE A 68 -2.46 -12.40 4.88
CA ILE A 68 -2.30 -10.99 5.27
C ILE A 68 -2.75 -10.08 4.12
N TRP A 69 -2.24 -10.34 2.91
CA TRP A 69 -2.62 -9.60 1.72
C TRP A 69 -4.15 -9.59 1.52
N PHE A 70 -4.80 -10.75 1.60
CA PHE A 70 -6.24 -10.89 1.42
C PHE A 70 -7.04 -10.02 2.41
N TRP A 71 -6.70 -10.07 3.71
CA TRP A 71 -7.39 -9.27 4.72
C TRP A 71 -7.06 -7.77 4.62
N ASN A 72 -5.86 -7.39 4.17
CA ASN A 72 -5.54 -6.00 3.86
C ASN A 72 -6.42 -5.49 2.70
N VAL A 73 -6.59 -6.29 1.64
CA VAL A 73 -7.46 -5.96 0.50
C VAL A 73 -8.89 -5.71 0.96
N ILE A 74 -9.46 -6.60 1.80
CA ILE A 74 -10.81 -6.41 2.35
C ILE A 74 -10.90 -5.09 3.13
N GLY A 75 -9.93 -4.79 4.00
CA GLY A 75 -9.91 -3.53 4.74
C GLY A 75 -9.89 -2.30 3.84
N CYS A 76 -9.10 -2.33 2.76
CA CYS A 76 -9.04 -1.26 1.77
C CYS A 76 -10.34 -1.13 0.97
N ILE A 77 -10.98 -2.24 0.59
CA ILE A 77 -12.28 -2.20 -0.10
C ILE A 77 -13.33 -1.50 0.78
N LEU A 78 -13.39 -1.83 2.08
CA LEU A 78 -14.34 -1.18 3.00
C LEU A 78 -14.17 0.34 3.03
N ILE A 79 -12.93 0.83 3.14
CA ILE A 79 -12.65 2.28 3.10
C ILE A 79 -12.87 2.85 1.71
N GLY A 80 -12.49 2.13 0.65
CA GLY A 80 -12.77 2.53 -0.73
C GLY A 80 -14.26 2.73 -1.00
N LEU A 81 -15.11 1.82 -0.53
CA LEU A 81 -16.56 1.96 -0.61
C LEU A 81 -17.08 3.15 0.22
N LEU A 82 -16.55 3.34 1.43
CA LEU A 82 -16.88 4.51 2.24
C LEU A 82 -16.57 5.82 1.49
N VAL A 83 -15.38 5.94 0.90
CA VAL A 83 -14.99 7.12 0.12
C VAL A 83 -15.83 7.25 -1.15
N LYS A 84 -16.15 6.14 -1.83
CA LYS A 84 -16.98 6.12 -3.03
C LYS A 84 -18.37 6.71 -2.80
N TYR A 85 -19.00 6.37 -1.68
CA TYR A 85 -20.39 6.74 -1.41
C TYR A 85 -20.57 7.95 -0.48
N ALA A 86 -19.56 8.28 0.32
CA ALA A 86 -19.64 9.37 1.30
C ALA A 86 -18.48 10.37 1.21
N GLY A 87 -17.52 10.16 0.31
CA GLY A 87 -16.41 11.08 0.08
C GLY A 87 -16.77 12.25 -0.85
N SER A 88 -15.79 13.13 -1.05
CA SER A 88 -15.95 14.29 -1.95
C SER A 88 -15.80 13.90 -3.43
N ASP A 89 -16.41 14.67 -4.34
CA ASP A 89 -16.21 14.52 -5.78
C ASP A 89 -14.74 14.64 -6.18
N THR A 90 -13.98 15.48 -5.49
CA THR A 90 -12.53 15.62 -5.66
C THR A 90 -11.79 14.28 -5.41
N SER A 91 -12.17 13.56 -4.34
CA SER A 91 -11.58 12.26 -4.04
C SER A 91 -11.85 11.23 -5.14
N ILE A 92 -13.06 11.24 -5.70
CA ILE A 92 -13.45 10.34 -6.78
C ILE A 92 -12.70 10.70 -8.07
N ALA A 93 -12.65 11.98 -8.44
CA ALA A 93 -11.92 12.45 -9.61
C ALA A 93 -10.42 12.14 -9.53
N ASN A 94 -9.80 12.36 -8.38
CA ASN A 94 -8.39 12.03 -8.15
C ASN A 94 -8.14 10.53 -8.27
N ALA A 95 -9.02 9.68 -7.73
CA ALA A 95 -8.91 8.24 -7.87
C ALA A 95 -9.00 7.78 -9.33
N MET A 96 -9.91 8.36 -10.11
CA MET A 96 -10.03 8.08 -11.55
C MET A 96 -8.76 8.46 -12.30
N THR A 97 -8.25 9.66 -12.10
CA THR A 97 -6.99 10.13 -12.72
C THR A 97 -5.81 9.23 -12.38
N ILE A 98 -5.70 8.82 -11.11
CA ILE A 98 -4.64 7.91 -10.66
C ILE A 98 -4.74 6.57 -11.39
N VAL A 99 -5.93 5.95 -11.42
CA VAL A 99 -6.12 4.61 -12.02
C VAL A 99 -5.91 4.65 -13.53
N ASP A 100 -6.43 5.66 -14.22
CA ASP A 100 -6.22 5.82 -15.66
C ASP A 100 -4.71 5.92 -15.99
N GLY A 101 -3.95 6.74 -15.26
CA GLY A 101 -2.49 6.82 -15.43
C GLY A 101 -1.72 5.54 -15.04
N ARG A 102 -2.32 4.67 -14.17
CA ARG A 102 -1.76 3.34 -13.86
C ARG A 102 -1.87 2.40 -15.07
N PHE A 103 -3.06 2.35 -15.69
CA PHE A 103 -3.29 1.47 -16.84
C PHE A 103 -2.49 1.92 -18.08
N GLU A 104 -2.40 3.21 -18.32
CA GLU A 104 -1.58 3.78 -19.41
C GLU A 104 -0.08 3.50 -19.26
N ALA A 105 0.42 3.33 -18.03
CA ALA A 105 1.84 3.13 -17.79
C ALA A 105 2.38 1.80 -18.37
N GLY A 106 1.53 0.80 -18.56
CA GLY A 106 1.90 -0.54 -19.01
C GLY A 106 2.64 -1.36 -17.93
N TRP A 107 2.78 -2.66 -18.18
CA TRP A 107 3.23 -3.62 -17.17
C TRP A 107 4.68 -3.42 -16.71
N VAL A 108 5.61 -3.08 -17.62
CA VAL A 108 7.04 -2.89 -17.28
C VAL A 108 7.22 -1.72 -16.32
N LYS A 109 6.63 -0.57 -16.65
CA LYS A 109 6.73 0.63 -15.82
C LYS A 109 6.02 0.42 -14.48
N SER A 110 4.89 -0.28 -14.47
CA SER A 110 4.17 -0.65 -13.24
C SER A 110 5.00 -1.55 -12.34
N LEU A 111 5.69 -2.54 -12.89
CA LEU A 111 6.59 -3.43 -12.15
C LEU A 111 7.73 -2.62 -11.49
N LEU A 112 8.44 -1.80 -12.27
CA LEU A 112 9.57 -1.01 -11.75
C LEU A 112 9.14 -0.03 -10.66
N ARG A 113 8.02 0.65 -10.84
CA ARG A 113 7.46 1.58 -9.85
C ARG A 113 7.02 0.86 -8.57
N SER A 114 6.53 -0.36 -8.70
CA SER A 114 6.13 -1.17 -7.54
C SER A 114 7.33 -1.71 -6.78
N ILE A 115 8.42 -2.07 -7.47
CA ILE A 115 9.69 -2.44 -6.83
C ILE A 115 10.21 -1.26 -5.99
N GLY A 116 10.23 -0.06 -6.56
CA GLY A 116 10.65 1.16 -5.85
C GLY A 116 9.81 1.42 -4.58
N CYS A 117 8.49 1.27 -4.66
CA CYS A 117 7.61 1.40 -3.50
C CYS A 117 7.93 0.36 -2.42
N GLY A 118 8.01 -0.93 -2.79
CA GLY A 118 8.31 -2.01 -1.85
C GLY A 118 9.63 -1.77 -1.11
N MET A 119 10.67 -1.33 -1.82
CA MET A 119 11.97 -1.01 -1.24
C MET A 119 11.88 0.14 -0.23
N ILE A 120 11.21 1.24 -0.56
CA ILE A 120 11.08 2.39 0.35
C ILE A 120 10.29 2.00 1.61
N ILE A 121 9.19 1.26 1.47
CA ILE A 121 8.37 0.84 2.61
C ILE A 121 9.15 -0.10 3.52
N ASP A 122 9.86 -1.11 2.98
CA ASP A 122 10.67 -2.02 3.80
C ASP A 122 11.76 -1.25 4.55
N LEU A 123 12.49 -0.36 3.88
CA LEU A 123 13.52 0.47 4.50
C LEU A 123 12.94 1.38 5.59
N SER A 124 11.80 2.02 5.36
CA SER A 124 11.16 2.91 6.34
C SER A 124 10.73 2.15 7.60
N VAL A 125 10.09 0.99 7.42
CA VAL A 125 9.66 0.13 8.54
C VAL A 125 10.86 -0.48 9.26
N TYR A 126 11.90 -0.90 8.54
CA TYR A 126 13.13 -1.42 9.14
C TYR A 126 13.83 -0.36 10.01
N GLN A 127 13.98 0.85 9.49
CA GLN A 127 14.59 1.97 10.25
C GLN A 127 13.75 2.34 11.47
N PHE A 128 12.40 2.37 11.34
CA PHE A 128 11.51 2.54 12.50
C PHE A 128 11.78 1.48 13.57
N ARG A 129 11.83 0.19 13.20
CA ARG A 129 12.08 -0.90 14.15
C ARG A 129 13.45 -0.81 14.83
N LYS A 130 14.44 -0.24 14.16
CA LYS A 130 15.79 -0.06 14.70
C LYS A 130 15.92 1.15 15.61
N SER A 131 15.25 2.25 15.31
CA SER A 131 15.42 3.54 16.00
C SER A 131 14.27 3.91 16.95
N GLY A 132 13.09 3.29 16.80
CA GLY A 132 11.85 3.72 17.46
C GLY A 132 11.29 5.03 16.93
N SER A 133 11.95 5.68 15.97
CA SER A 133 11.56 6.97 15.41
C SER A 133 10.59 6.81 14.24
N PHE A 134 9.54 7.63 14.18
CA PHE A 134 8.60 7.68 13.06
C PHE A 134 9.12 8.49 11.86
N ILE A 135 10.23 9.20 12.02
CA ILE A 135 10.82 10.03 10.95
C ILE A 135 11.00 9.24 9.64
N PRO A 136 11.56 8.02 9.62
CA PRO A 136 11.70 7.28 8.37
C PRO A 136 10.38 6.99 7.66
N ILE A 137 9.29 6.78 8.40
CA ILE A 137 7.96 6.56 7.83
C ILE A 137 7.38 7.88 7.33
N LEU A 138 7.53 8.96 8.11
CA LEU A 138 7.02 10.28 7.77
C LEU A 138 7.64 10.84 6.48
N PHE A 139 8.89 10.49 6.17
CA PHE A 139 9.54 10.86 4.91
C PHE A 139 9.41 9.80 3.83
N GLY A 140 9.49 8.52 4.16
CA GLY A 140 9.43 7.43 3.18
C GLY A 140 8.08 7.32 2.49
N VAL A 141 6.98 7.57 3.21
CA VAL A 141 5.64 7.53 2.60
C VAL A 141 5.45 8.66 1.58
N PRO A 142 5.68 9.94 1.89
CA PRO A 142 5.66 10.98 0.87
C PRO A 142 6.63 10.72 -0.28
N LEU A 143 7.82 10.20 0.01
CA LEU A 143 8.82 9.91 -1.01
C LEU A 143 8.27 8.94 -2.07
N PHE A 144 7.72 7.79 -1.71
CA PHE A 144 7.23 6.86 -2.72
C PHE A 144 6.03 7.42 -3.50
N ILE A 145 5.16 8.20 -2.84
CA ILE A 145 3.99 8.82 -3.49
C ILE A 145 4.46 9.85 -4.52
N LEU A 146 5.35 10.75 -4.14
CA LEU A 146 5.85 11.83 -5.00
C LEU A 146 6.72 11.31 -6.16
N CYS A 147 7.42 10.18 -5.96
CA CYS A 147 8.10 9.46 -7.05
C CYS A 147 7.13 8.74 -8.00
N GLY A 148 5.83 8.75 -7.71
CA GLY A 148 4.84 8.05 -8.52
C GLY A 148 4.96 6.53 -8.44
N PHE A 149 5.46 5.98 -7.33
CA PHE A 149 5.60 4.56 -7.09
C PHE A 149 4.28 3.94 -6.64
N TYR A 150 4.10 2.64 -6.89
CA TYR A 150 2.81 1.95 -6.77
C TYR A 150 2.78 1.05 -5.54
N HIS A 151 1.83 1.29 -4.65
CA HIS A 151 1.62 0.52 -3.44
C HIS A 151 0.39 -0.40 -3.58
N SER A 152 0.60 -1.71 -3.69
CA SER A 152 -0.44 -2.68 -4.02
C SER A 152 -1.65 -2.64 -3.09
N ILE A 153 -1.48 -2.36 -1.80
CA ILE A 153 -2.61 -2.29 -0.87
C ILE A 153 -3.36 -0.95 -1.00
N ALA A 154 -2.65 0.18 -1.18
CA ALA A 154 -3.28 1.47 -1.39
C ALA A 154 -4.05 1.53 -2.72
N ASP A 155 -3.51 0.92 -3.76
CA ASP A 155 -4.13 0.91 -5.09
C ASP A 155 -5.49 0.18 -5.11
N VAL A 156 -5.77 -0.71 -4.15
CA VAL A 156 -7.12 -1.29 -3.95
C VAL A 156 -8.13 -0.19 -3.63
N VAL A 157 -7.76 0.79 -2.81
CA VAL A 157 -8.65 1.94 -2.50
C VAL A 157 -8.93 2.74 -3.77
N TYR A 158 -7.89 3.07 -4.55
CA TYR A 158 -8.05 3.85 -5.79
C TYR A 158 -8.92 3.12 -6.81
N LEU A 159 -8.70 1.81 -7.00
CA LEU A 159 -9.54 0.97 -7.87
C LEU A 159 -10.99 0.93 -7.38
N THR A 160 -11.23 0.81 -6.08
CA THR A 160 -12.57 0.75 -5.50
C THR A 160 -13.29 2.10 -5.61
N VAL A 161 -12.61 3.21 -5.32
CA VAL A 161 -13.20 4.56 -5.39
C VAL A 161 -13.50 4.97 -6.84
N SER A 162 -12.55 4.74 -7.76
CA SER A 162 -12.72 5.10 -9.18
C SER A 162 -13.78 4.28 -9.88
N TRP A 163 -14.08 3.07 -9.37
CA TRP A 163 -14.99 2.10 -10.00
C TRP A 163 -14.60 1.74 -11.45
N ARG A 164 -13.31 1.84 -11.78
CA ARG A 164 -12.75 1.51 -13.10
C ARG A 164 -12.52 0.01 -13.21
N TRP A 165 -13.56 -0.75 -13.51
CA TRP A 165 -13.50 -2.18 -13.76
C TRP A 165 -13.14 -2.42 -15.24
N SER A 166 -11.86 -2.62 -15.49
CA SER A 166 -11.28 -2.78 -16.83
C SER A 166 -10.45 -4.07 -16.88
N PRO A 167 -10.34 -4.75 -18.05
CA PRO A 167 -9.51 -5.95 -18.22
C PRO A 167 -8.04 -5.73 -17.81
N GLU A 168 -7.54 -4.50 -17.86
CA GLU A 168 -6.20 -4.13 -17.43
C GLU A 168 -5.92 -4.51 -15.96
N ILE A 169 -6.93 -4.57 -15.11
CA ILE A 169 -6.78 -5.01 -13.71
C ILE A 169 -6.18 -6.41 -13.63
N CYS A 170 -6.51 -7.29 -14.58
CA CYS A 170 -6.04 -8.67 -14.58
C CYS A 170 -4.51 -8.80 -14.71
N TRP A 171 -3.85 -7.87 -15.41
CA TRP A 171 -2.39 -7.84 -15.46
C TRP A 171 -1.79 -6.83 -14.46
N TYR A 172 -2.43 -5.67 -14.32
CA TYR A 172 -1.92 -4.58 -13.50
C TYR A 172 -1.75 -4.98 -12.04
N TYR A 173 -2.83 -5.50 -11.42
CA TYR A 173 -2.82 -5.76 -9.99
C TYR A 173 -1.83 -6.86 -9.57
N PRO A 174 -1.74 -8.02 -10.24
CA PRO A 174 -0.69 -9.00 -9.97
C PRO A 174 0.72 -8.45 -10.13
N VAL A 175 0.97 -7.63 -11.15
CA VAL A 175 2.29 -7.04 -11.40
C VAL A 175 2.72 -6.15 -10.24
N ILE A 176 1.84 -5.30 -9.71
CA ILE A 176 2.21 -4.42 -8.59
C ILE A 176 2.37 -5.17 -7.26
N VAL A 177 1.62 -6.24 -7.04
CA VAL A 177 1.80 -7.12 -5.87
C VAL A 177 3.17 -7.78 -5.93
N ILE A 178 3.55 -8.37 -7.07
CA ILE A 178 4.86 -9.00 -7.29
C ILE A 178 5.98 -7.97 -7.15
N GLY A 179 5.83 -6.80 -7.76
CA GLY A 179 6.84 -5.74 -7.67
C GLY A 179 7.08 -5.27 -6.24
N ASN A 180 6.03 -5.07 -5.44
CA ASN A 180 6.18 -4.75 -4.03
C ASN A 180 6.89 -5.88 -3.26
N TYR A 181 6.57 -7.16 -3.55
CA TYR A 181 7.27 -8.30 -2.94
C TYR A 181 8.77 -8.27 -3.27
N ILE A 182 9.14 -8.10 -4.53
CA ILE A 182 10.54 -8.00 -4.95
C ILE A 182 11.22 -6.84 -4.22
N GLY A 183 10.63 -5.65 -4.23
CA GLY A 183 11.17 -4.47 -3.58
C GLY A 183 11.43 -4.64 -2.09
N CYS A 184 10.49 -5.23 -1.35
CA CYS A 184 10.62 -5.51 0.08
C CYS A 184 11.74 -6.51 0.41
N ASN A 185 12.18 -7.31 -0.55
CA ASN A 185 13.23 -8.30 -0.33
C ASN A 185 14.64 -7.83 -0.74
N ILE A 186 14.78 -6.70 -1.43
CA ILE A 186 16.09 -6.18 -1.88
C ILE A 186 17.03 -5.98 -0.70
N ARG A 187 16.56 -5.37 0.39
CA ARG A 187 17.40 -5.16 1.60
C ARG A 187 17.97 -6.48 2.15
N ARG A 188 17.19 -7.56 2.14
CA ARG A 188 17.64 -8.87 2.65
C ARG A 188 18.74 -9.51 1.79
N VAL A 189 18.77 -9.18 0.51
CA VAL A 189 19.82 -9.65 -0.41
C VAL A 189 21.09 -8.83 -0.21
N VAL A 190 20.96 -7.54 0.05
CA VAL A 190 22.09 -6.60 0.16
C VAL A 190 22.67 -6.58 1.58
N LEU A 191 21.83 -6.72 2.60
CA LEU A 191 22.22 -6.74 4.02
C LEU A 191 21.81 -8.08 4.63
N PRO A 192 22.70 -9.07 4.64
CA PRO A 192 22.44 -10.39 5.19
C PRO A 192 22.24 -10.39 6.71
#